data_7e9e7923173bb923c09cd7aea415e16e
#
_entry.id   7e9e7923173bb923c09cd7aea415e16e
#
_cell.length_a   1.000
_cell.length_b   1.000
_cell.length_c   1.000
_cell.angle_alpha   90.00
_cell.angle_beta   90.00
_cell.angle_gamma   90.00
#
_symmetry.space_group_name_H-M   'P 1'
#
loop_
_entity.id
_entity.type
_entity.pdbx_description
1 polymer ?
#
loop_
_entity_poly.entity_id
_entity_poly.type
_entity_poly.pdbx_seq_one_letter_code
_entity_poly.pdbx_strand_id
1 'polypeptide(L)'
;MRFPEFLKEHGTIGFVAPSFGCATEPYYTAFAHARERFGQMGYHTQMGPNCLVDKGIGISNDPALCGKELNESYCGTENDVIISCGGGELMCEVVPYIDFAGIAQAKPKWYMGFSDNTNFTFLSATIADTAAIYGPCAAAFGMEPWHPAVQDALDLLCGKITRVHNYDLWEKESVKDEEHPLAPYHVTEPVELKVFPQGDENVTMEGRLIGGCMDCLVNLLGTRFDHVKEFQERYKEDGFLWFLEACDLNVMSIRRAIWQMKEAGWFSHVKGFLIGRPVCFGEEAFGIDHYRAVTDLLAEYQVPVIMDLDIGHMAPMMPVVTGAMAKAHVQGNTFVLDYEWR
;
A
#
# COMPACT_ATOMS: atom_id res chain seq x y z
N MET A 1 -9.02 -14.59 8.36
CA MET A 1 -7.85 -13.66 8.21
C MET A 1 -7.04 -13.65 9.49
N ARG A 2 -5.73 -13.78 9.39
CA ARG A 2 -4.81 -13.70 10.53
C ARG A 2 -4.35 -12.26 10.70
N PHE A 3 -4.50 -11.72 11.92
CA PHE A 3 -4.01 -10.38 12.23
C PHE A 3 -2.78 -10.47 13.12
N PRO A 4 -1.69 -9.78 12.75
CA PRO A 4 -0.49 -9.69 13.58
C PRO A 4 -0.72 -8.95 14.90
N GLU A 5 0.16 -9.18 15.88
CA GLU A 5 0.24 -8.33 17.07
C GLU A 5 0.81 -6.95 16.69
N PHE A 6 0.28 -5.90 17.30
CA PHE A 6 0.78 -4.54 17.11
C PHE A 6 2.16 -4.34 17.74
N LEU A 7 2.93 -3.40 17.18
CA LEU A 7 4.23 -3.02 17.71
C LEU A 7 4.07 -2.45 19.13
N LYS A 8 4.73 -3.08 20.09
CA LYS A 8 4.73 -2.67 21.50
C LYS A 8 5.81 -1.63 21.76
N GLU A 9 5.68 -0.89 22.87
CA GLU A 9 6.76 -0.05 23.38
C GLU A 9 8.05 -0.87 23.52
N HIS A 10 9.18 -0.30 23.09
CA HIS A 10 10.48 -0.96 23.06
C HIS A 10 10.57 -2.21 22.16
N GLY A 11 9.57 -2.42 21.28
CA GLY A 11 9.61 -3.48 20.30
C GLY A 11 10.66 -3.24 19.22
N THR A 12 10.91 -4.27 18.41
CA THR A 12 11.91 -4.23 17.33
C THR A 12 11.24 -4.10 15.97
N ILE A 13 11.63 -3.07 15.23
CA ILE A 13 11.25 -2.86 13.84
C ILE A 13 12.32 -3.49 12.94
N GLY A 14 11.95 -4.50 12.17
CA GLY A 14 12.77 -5.07 11.11
C GLY A 14 12.64 -4.28 9.81
N PHE A 15 13.75 -4.04 9.14
CA PHE A 15 13.76 -3.46 7.80
C PHE A 15 14.24 -4.50 6.80
N VAL A 16 13.57 -4.57 5.65
CA VAL A 16 13.89 -5.45 4.53
C VAL A 16 13.84 -4.68 3.22
N ALA A 17 14.55 -5.15 2.23
CA ALA A 17 14.55 -4.55 0.89
C ALA A 17 14.21 -5.59 -0.20
N PRO A 18 12.97 -6.07 -0.26
CA PRO A 18 12.57 -7.05 -1.26
C PRO A 18 12.42 -6.44 -2.65
N SER A 19 12.40 -5.11 -2.74
CA SER A 19 12.45 -4.32 -3.96
C SER A 19 13.62 -3.35 -3.88
N PHE A 20 13.44 -2.01 -3.85
CA PHE A 20 14.57 -1.09 -3.65
C PHE A 20 15.13 -1.17 -2.22
N GLY A 21 16.47 -1.06 -2.12
CA GLY A 21 17.17 -0.67 -0.91
C GLY A 21 17.28 0.85 -0.81
N CYS A 22 17.73 1.33 0.37
CA CYS A 22 18.04 2.74 0.61
C CYS A 22 19.54 2.98 0.39
N ALA A 23 20.09 2.60 -0.76
CA ALA A 23 21.52 2.68 -1.06
C ALA A 23 21.95 4.03 -1.66
N THR A 24 21.00 4.80 -2.19
CA THR A 24 21.25 6.07 -2.88
C THR A 24 20.48 7.22 -2.24
N GLU A 25 20.97 8.45 -2.43
CA GLU A 25 20.23 9.65 -2.02
C GLU A 25 18.97 9.85 -2.88
N PRO A 26 17.94 10.45 -2.35
CA PRO A 26 17.75 10.97 -0.98
C PRO A 26 17.41 9.90 0.06
N TYR A 27 17.24 8.66 -0.36
CA TYR A 27 16.70 7.56 0.49
C TYR A 27 17.70 7.10 1.53
N TYR A 28 19.01 7.15 1.25
CA TYR A 28 20.04 6.74 2.20
C TYR A 28 20.01 7.62 3.47
N THR A 29 20.06 8.93 3.31
CA THR A 29 19.99 9.89 4.41
C THR A 29 18.65 9.83 5.12
N ALA A 30 17.55 9.76 4.38
CA ALA A 30 16.21 9.66 4.96
C ALA A 30 16.02 8.38 5.79
N PHE A 31 16.52 7.24 5.31
CA PHE A 31 16.43 5.97 6.05
C PHE A 31 17.31 5.98 7.31
N ALA A 32 18.53 6.55 7.23
CA ALA A 32 19.38 6.69 8.41
C ALA A 32 18.70 7.54 9.49
N HIS A 33 18.10 8.66 9.10
CA HIS A 33 17.35 9.54 10.01
C HIS A 33 16.09 8.86 10.59
N ALA A 34 15.37 8.08 9.77
CA ALA A 34 14.22 7.30 10.26
C ALA A 34 14.62 6.33 11.38
N ARG A 35 15.73 5.61 11.20
CA ARG A 35 16.25 4.66 12.21
C ARG A 35 16.68 5.36 13.50
N GLU A 36 17.37 6.50 13.39
CA GLU A 36 17.72 7.32 14.55
C GLU A 36 16.48 7.79 15.30
N ARG A 37 15.47 8.27 14.59
CA ARG A 37 14.19 8.72 15.15
C ARG A 37 13.43 7.59 15.86
N PHE A 38 13.34 6.41 15.27
CA PHE A 38 12.78 5.24 15.94
C PHE A 38 13.54 4.90 17.24
N GLY A 39 14.87 4.97 17.21
CA GLY A 39 15.70 4.80 18.42
C GLY A 39 15.41 5.84 19.51
N GLN A 40 15.27 7.12 19.13
CA GLN A 40 14.89 8.21 20.05
C GLN A 40 13.48 8.00 20.64
N MET A 41 12.56 7.36 19.90
CA MET A 41 11.24 6.97 20.38
C MET A 41 11.25 5.70 21.25
N GLY A 42 12.42 5.08 21.44
CA GLY A 42 12.62 3.90 22.30
C GLY A 42 12.42 2.56 21.59
N TYR A 43 12.26 2.53 20.27
CA TYR A 43 12.21 1.29 19.50
C TYR A 43 13.61 0.76 19.17
N HIS A 44 13.74 -0.55 19.08
CA HIS A 44 14.92 -1.19 18.51
C HIS A 44 14.75 -1.31 17.00
N THR A 45 15.85 -1.32 16.26
CA THR A 45 15.84 -1.51 14.82
C THR A 45 16.77 -2.63 14.39
N GLN A 46 16.29 -3.51 13.51
CA GLN A 46 17.06 -4.55 12.87
C GLN A 46 17.07 -4.30 11.36
N MET A 47 18.25 -4.32 10.75
CA MET A 47 18.42 -4.06 9.34
C MET A 47 18.78 -5.36 8.62
N GLY A 48 18.01 -5.70 7.60
CA GLY A 48 18.31 -6.82 6.72
C GLY A 48 19.55 -6.55 5.82
N PRO A 49 20.16 -7.57 5.28
CA PRO A 49 21.40 -7.46 4.50
C PRO A 49 21.26 -6.67 3.20
N ASN A 50 20.04 -6.55 2.64
CA ASN A 50 19.81 -5.88 1.36
C ASN A 50 19.42 -4.40 1.51
N CYS A 51 19.18 -3.91 2.74
CA CYS A 51 18.64 -2.56 2.97
C CYS A 51 19.49 -1.44 2.36
N LEU A 52 20.81 -1.62 2.25
CA LEU A 52 21.75 -0.65 1.66
C LEU A 52 22.45 -1.21 0.41
N VAL A 53 21.77 -2.09 -0.33
CA VAL A 53 22.27 -2.66 -1.59
C VAL A 53 21.46 -2.13 -2.76
N ASP A 54 22.11 -1.94 -3.90
CA ASP A 54 21.50 -1.52 -5.16
C ASP A 54 22.16 -2.28 -6.32
N LYS A 55 21.35 -3.02 -7.08
CA LYS A 55 21.79 -3.71 -8.31
C LYS A 55 21.65 -2.85 -9.57
N GLY A 56 21.06 -1.65 -9.45
CA GLY A 56 20.94 -0.69 -10.54
C GLY A 56 19.87 -1.00 -11.59
N ILE A 57 18.98 -1.97 -11.35
CA ILE A 57 17.91 -2.38 -12.26
C ILE A 57 16.52 -2.37 -11.60
N GLY A 58 16.29 -1.49 -10.63
CA GLY A 58 15.00 -1.41 -9.94
C GLY A 58 14.78 -2.43 -8.83
N ILE A 59 15.84 -3.04 -8.31
CA ILE A 59 15.83 -4.02 -7.22
C ILE A 59 17.11 -3.90 -6.38
N SER A 60 17.02 -4.18 -5.08
CA SER A 60 18.15 -4.09 -4.16
C SER A 60 19.24 -5.12 -4.44
N ASN A 61 18.86 -6.39 -4.64
CA ASN A 61 19.81 -7.49 -4.84
C ASN A 61 19.19 -8.54 -5.80
N ASP A 62 19.88 -9.68 -5.99
CA ASP A 62 19.34 -10.79 -6.78
C ASP A 62 17.99 -11.24 -6.19
N PRO A 63 16.98 -11.56 -7.00
CA PRO A 63 15.64 -11.92 -6.53
C PRO A 63 15.61 -13.01 -5.46
N ALA A 64 16.49 -14.04 -5.60
CA ALA A 64 16.59 -15.11 -4.63
C ALA A 64 17.12 -14.64 -3.27
N LEU A 65 18.02 -13.64 -3.25
CA LEU A 65 18.57 -13.05 -2.01
C LEU A 65 17.53 -12.13 -1.35
N CYS A 66 16.75 -11.40 -2.15
CA CYS A 66 15.65 -10.58 -1.65
C CYS A 66 14.54 -11.44 -1.02
N GLY A 67 14.15 -12.53 -1.69
CA GLY A 67 13.18 -13.49 -1.15
C GLY A 67 13.68 -14.18 0.13
N LYS A 68 14.97 -14.56 0.17
CA LYS A 68 15.59 -15.14 1.37
C LYS A 68 15.53 -14.17 2.55
N GLU A 69 15.94 -12.91 2.37
CA GLU A 69 15.88 -11.86 3.41
C GLU A 69 14.46 -11.73 3.97
N LEU A 70 13.47 -11.62 3.08
CA LEU A 70 12.08 -11.47 3.47
C LEU A 70 11.58 -12.69 4.26
N ASN A 71 11.86 -13.90 3.80
CA ASN A 71 11.47 -15.14 4.49
C ASN A 71 12.10 -15.23 5.89
N GLU A 72 13.42 -14.99 6.00
CA GLU A 72 14.16 -15.05 7.26
C GLU A 72 13.67 -13.98 8.24
N SER A 73 13.43 -12.75 7.78
CA SER A 73 12.91 -11.67 8.61
C SER A 73 11.48 -11.93 9.07
N TYR A 74 10.63 -12.43 8.17
CA TYR A 74 9.22 -12.67 8.49
C TYR A 74 9.04 -13.86 9.43
N CYS A 75 9.70 -14.99 9.17
CA CYS A 75 9.57 -16.21 9.95
C CYS A 75 10.47 -16.25 11.20
N GLY A 76 11.48 -15.37 11.28
CA GLY A 76 12.40 -15.27 12.41
C GLY A 76 11.75 -14.64 13.66
N THR A 77 12.55 -14.49 14.71
CA THR A 77 12.09 -13.92 16.01
C THR A 77 12.81 -12.62 16.38
N GLU A 78 13.66 -12.11 15.51
CA GLU A 78 14.54 -10.97 15.77
C GLU A 78 13.81 -9.60 15.70
N ASN A 79 12.61 -9.58 15.14
CA ASN A 79 11.79 -8.38 15.01
C ASN A 79 10.31 -8.69 15.28
N ASP A 80 9.56 -7.67 15.68
CA ASP A 80 8.12 -7.75 15.97
C ASP A 80 7.27 -7.38 14.78
N VAL A 81 7.73 -6.41 13.99
CA VAL A 81 7.08 -5.89 12.77
C VAL A 81 8.13 -5.66 11.70
N ILE A 82 7.70 -5.55 10.44
CA ILE A 82 8.58 -5.34 9.29
C ILE A 82 8.12 -4.11 8.52
N ILE A 83 9.06 -3.24 8.15
CA ILE A 83 8.83 -2.12 7.21
C ILE A 83 9.78 -2.28 6.03
N SER A 84 9.25 -2.24 4.81
CA SER A 84 10.07 -2.24 3.60
C SER A 84 10.89 -0.96 3.47
N CYS A 85 12.14 -1.07 3.03
CA CYS A 85 13.00 0.09 2.78
C CYS A 85 12.43 1.04 1.74
N GLY A 86 11.99 0.50 0.60
CA GLY A 86 11.47 1.26 -0.52
C GLY A 86 10.41 0.50 -1.32
N GLY A 87 9.82 1.18 -2.28
CA GLY A 87 9.17 0.57 -3.43
C GLY A 87 10.20 0.00 -4.39
N GLY A 88 9.99 0.12 -5.69
CA GLY A 88 10.88 -0.35 -6.76
C GLY A 88 10.10 -0.85 -7.95
N GLU A 89 10.74 -1.74 -8.76
CA GLU A 89 10.19 -2.11 -10.05
C GLU A 89 10.01 -3.63 -10.24
N LEU A 90 10.86 -4.44 -9.59
CA LEU A 90 11.03 -5.85 -9.95
C LEU A 90 10.74 -6.82 -8.80
N MET A 91 9.96 -6.44 -7.81
CA MET A 91 9.57 -7.38 -6.75
C MET A 91 8.73 -8.55 -7.29
N CYS A 92 8.09 -8.41 -8.44
CA CYS A 92 7.44 -9.52 -9.13
C CYS A 92 8.41 -10.69 -9.43
N GLU A 93 9.71 -10.41 -9.68
CA GLU A 93 10.75 -11.44 -9.85
C GLU A 93 11.17 -12.07 -8.52
N VAL A 94 10.91 -11.40 -7.39
CA VAL A 94 11.17 -11.92 -6.03
C VAL A 94 10.09 -12.88 -5.57
N VAL A 95 8.84 -12.66 -5.99
CA VAL A 95 7.66 -13.45 -5.58
C VAL A 95 7.90 -14.98 -5.68
N PRO A 96 8.55 -15.54 -6.73
CA PRO A 96 8.85 -16.96 -6.82
C PRO A 96 9.74 -17.53 -5.69
N TYR A 97 10.45 -16.68 -4.97
CA TYR A 97 11.37 -17.05 -3.88
C TYR A 97 10.79 -16.76 -2.49
N ILE A 98 9.55 -16.23 -2.40
CA ILE A 98 8.85 -16.02 -1.13
C ILE A 98 8.16 -17.32 -0.71
N ASP A 99 8.43 -17.77 0.52
CA ASP A 99 7.80 -18.94 1.11
C ASP A 99 6.46 -18.58 1.77
N PHE A 100 5.43 -18.37 0.97
CA PHE A 100 4.08 -18.09 1.49
C PHE A 100 3.51 -19.21 2.36
N ALA A 101 3.94 -20.45 2.17
CA ALA A 101 3.52 -21.58 3.01
C ALA A 101 4.15 -21.49 4.40
N GLY A 102 5.44 -21.16 4.48
CA GLY A 102 6.12 -20.86 5.73
C GLY A 102 5.54 -19.65 6.44
N ILE A 103 5.28 -18.56 5.71
CA ILE A 103 4.63 -17.34 6.24
C ILE A 103 3.25 -17.64 6.82
N ALA A 104 2.43 -18.46 6.16
CA ALA A 104 1.11 -18.87 6.62
C ALA A 104 1.17 -19.68 7.94
N GLN A 105 2.27 -20.35 8.23
CA GLN A 105 2.49 -21.13 9.46
C GLN A 105 3.23 -20.36 10.55
N ALA A 106 4.00 -19.35 10.19
CA ALA A 106 4.73 -18.52 11.14
C ALA A 106 3.79 -17.68 12.02
N LYS A 107 4.29 -17.17 13.14
CA LYS A 107 3.60 -16.12 13.90
C LYS A 107 3.40 -14.93 12.96
N PRO A 108 2.16 -14.44 12.75
CA PRO A 108 1.92 -13.33 11.85
C PRO A 108 2.61 -12.07 12.32
N LYS A 109 3.21 -11.34 11.39
CA LYS A 109 3.85 -10.04 11.62
C LYS A 109 3.24 -8.98 10.71
N TRP A 110 3.08 -7.77 11.23
CA TRP A 110 2.77 -6.64 10.36
C TRP A 110 3.93 -6.40 9.40
N TYR A 111 3.62 -6.41 8.12
CA TYR A 111 4.47 -5.92 7.05
C TYR A 111 3.88 -4.62 6.53
N MET A 112 4.70 -3.57 6.42
CA MET A 112 4.30 -2.27 5.88
C MET A 112 5.17 -1.91 4.68
N GLY A 113 4.53 -1.50 3.60
CA GLY A 113 5.14 -0.99 2.38
C GLY A 113 4.08 -0.73 1.32
N PHE A 114 4.38 0.08 0.31
CA PHE A 114 3.48 0.41 -0.79
C PHE A 114 4.19 0.30 -2.14
N SER A 115 3.51 0.66 -3.24
CA SER A 115 4.07 0.58 -4.58
C SER A 115 4.37 -0.88 -4.96
N ASP A 116 5.59 -1.18 -5.37
CA ASP A 116 6.05 -2.53 -5.71
C ASP A 116 5.86 -3.55 -4.57
N ASN A 117 5.78 -3.08 -3.30
CA ASN A 117 5.42 -3.92 -2.15
C ASN A 117 3.98 -4.49 -2.23
N THR A 118 3.14 -4.05 -3.16
CA THR A 118 1.88 -4.72 -3.50
C THR A 118 2.10 -6.21 -3.75
N ASN A 119 3.21 -6.59 -4.36
CA ASN A 119 3.60 -7.97 -4.58
C ASN A 119 3.67 -8.81 -3.29
N PHE A 120 3.84 -8.19 -2.13
CA PHE A 120 3.78 -8.88 -0.85
C PHE A 120 2.50 -8.60 -0.08
N THR A 121 2.09 -7.34 0.06
CA THR A 121 0.91 -6.99 0.86
C THR A 121 -0.37 -7.63 0.33
N PHE A 122 -0.51 -7.71 -1.00
CA PHE A 122 -1.63 -8.39 -1.66
C PHE A 122 -1.55 -9.90 -1.53
N LEU A 123 -0.38 -10.50 -1.80
CA LEU A 123 -0.21 -11.96 -1.76
C LEU A 123 -0.18 -12.52 -0.33
N SER A 124 0.27 -11.75 0.66
CA SER A 124 0.14 -12.11 2.07
C SER A 124 -1.32 -12.31 2.47
N ALA A 125 -2.22 -11.46 2.00
CA ALA A 125 -3.65 -11.61 2.24
C ALA A 125 -4.25 -12.77 1.42
N THR A 126 -4.00 -12.84 0.12
CA THR A 126 -4.67 -13.78 -0.78
C THR A 126 -4.15 -15.21 -0.67
N ILE A 127 -2.85 -15.42 -0.42
CA ILE A 127 -2.22 -16.75 -0.33
C ILE A 127 -2.02 -17.17 1.13
N ALA A 128 -1.40 -16.30 1.97
CA ALA A 128 -1.04 -16.66 3.34
C ALA A 128 -2.12 -16.33 4.37
N ASP A 129 -3.26 -15.79 3.94
CA ASP A 129 -4.40 -15.41 4.79
C ASP A 129 -3.99 -14.51 5.97
N THR A 130 -3.06 -13.60 5.72
CA THR A 130 -2.45 -12.73 6.73
C THR A 130 -2.51 -11.27 6.29
N ALA A 131 -3.06 -10.42 7.16
CA ALA A 131 -3.18 -8.99 6.91
C ALA A 131 -1.81 -8.30 6.82
N ALA A 132 -1.72 -7.27 5.98
CA ALA A 132 -0.55 -6.42 5.80
C ALA A 132 -0.97 -4.96 5.67
N ILE A 133 -0.05 -4.01 5.86
CA ILE A 133 -0.32 -2.58 5.75
C ILE A 133 0.25 -2.06 4.42
N TYR A 134 -0.63 -1.62 3.53
CA TYR A 134 -0.26 -0.81 2.39
C TYR A 134 -0.04 0.61 2.88
N GLY A 135 1.21 0.97 3.12
CA GLY A 135 1.58 2.19 3.82
C GLY A 135 3.03 2.61 3.55
N PRO A 136 3.48 3.73 4.09
CA PRO A 136 4.78 4.31 3.76
C PRO A 136 5.94 3.35 4.01
N CYS A 137 6.93 3.37 3.12
CA CYS A 137 8.20 2.69 3.28
C CYS A 137 9.09 3.41 4.31
N ALA A 138 10.15 2.74 4.78
CA ALA A 138 11.00 3.18 5.86
C ALA A 138 11.60 4.58 5.67
N ALA A 139 12.03 4.94 4.45
CA ALA A 139 12.60 6.25 4.17
C ALA A 139 11.62 7.42 4.36
N ALA A 140 10.29 7.17 4.32
CA ALA A 140 9.30 8.21 4.59
C ALA A 140 9.31 8.67 6.05
N PHE A 141 9.67 7.78 6.98
CA PHE A 141 9.79 8.10 8.41
C PHE A 141 11.03 8.96 8.73
N GLY A 142 11.90 9.19 7.76
CA GLY A 142 13.03 10.12 7.87
C GLY A 142 12.69 11.58 7.62
N MET A 143 11.50 11.87 7.14
CA MET A 143 11.00 13.23 6.90
C MET A 143 11.03 14.09 8.18
N GLU A 144 11.37 15.39 8.05
CA GLU A 144 11.39 16.33 9.18
C GLU A 144 10.83 17.70 8.76
N PRO A 145 9.74 18.21 9.39
CA PRO A 145 8.91 17.50 10.38
C PRO A 145 8.06 16.39 9.74
N TRP A 146 7.57 15.44 10.56
CA TRP A 146 6.61 14.45 10.06
C TRP A 146 5.30 15.09 9.64
N HIS A 147 4.80 14.67 8.48
CA HIS A 147 3.40 14.91 8.12
C HIS A 147 2.47 14.01 8.96
N PRO A 148 1.24 14.43 9.31
CA PRO A 148 0.29 13.60 10.05
C PRO A 148 0.12 12.17 9.47
N ALA A 149 0.15 12.01 8.17
CA ALA A 149 0.07 10.70 7.51
C ALA A 149 1.17 9.70 7.94
N VAL A 150 2.38 10.19 8.18
CA VAL A 150 3.50 9.36 8.66
C VAL A 150 3.28 8.96 10.12
N GLN A 151 2.75 9.87 10.93
CA GLN A 151 2.37 9.58 12.32
C GLN A 151 1.22 8.58 12.37
N ASP A 152 0.18 8.74 11.55
CA ASP A 152 -0.96 7.82 11.48
C ASP A 152 -0.51 6.41 11.09
N ALA A 153 0.45 6.29 10.17
CA ALA A 153 1.00 4.98 9.77
C ALA A 153 1.71 4.28 10.94
N LEU A 154 2.50 5.01 11.73
CA LEU A 154 3.13 4.46 12.93
C LEU A 154 2.09 4.15 14.01
N ASP A 155 1.12 5.02 14.23
CA ASP A 155 0.09 4.82 15.25
C ASP A 155 -0.83 3.64 14.90
N LEU A 156 -1.11 3.40 13.61
CA LEU A 156 -1.79 2.20 13.14
C LEU A 156 -0.93 0.95 13.41
N LEU A 157 0.35 0.98 13.07
CA LEU A 157 1.29 -0.13 13.31
C LEU A 157 1.42 -0.46 14.81
N CYS A 158 1.27 0.53 15.67
CA CYS A 158 1.27 0.39 17.14
C CYS A 158 -0.11 0.04 17.73
N GLY A 159 -1.17 0.00 16.91
CA GLY A 159 -2.54 -0.24 17.36
C GLY A 159 -3.14 0.89 18.22
N LYS A 160 -2.57 2.09 18.15
CA LYS A 160 -3.09 3.27 18.83
C LYS A 160 -4.32 3.85 18.15
N ILE A 161 -4.44 3.64 16.84
CA ILE A 161 -5.61 4.02 16.05
C ILE A 161 -6.16 2.81 15.31
N THR A 162 -7.48 2.83 15.09
CA THR A 162 -8.23 1.85 14.28
C THR A 162 -9.01 2.56 13.18
N ARG A 163 -8.71 3.84 12.97
CA ARG A 163 -9.35 4.72 12.02
C ARG A 163 -8.30 5.56 11.34
N VAL A 164 -8.44 5.70 10.02
CA VAL A 164 -7.66 6.63 9.20
C VAL A 164 -8.60 7.52 8.39
N HIS A 165 -8.09 8.62 7.87
CA HIS A 165 -8.88 9.61 7.15
C HIS A 165 -8.05 10.26 6.04
N ASN A 166 -8.73 10.93 5.08
CA ASN A 166 -8.04 11.79 4.13
C ASN A 166 -7.50 13.06 4.80
N TYR A 167 -6.55 13.72 4.14
CA TYR A 167 -5.96 14.97 4.58
C TYR A 167 -6.55 16.15 3.81
N ASP A 168 -6.28 17.40 4.25
CA ASP A 168 -6.87 18.59 3.63
C ASP A 168 -6.17 18.96 2.32
N LEU A 169 -4.86 18.70 2.24
CA LEU A 169 -4.01 19.08 1.11
C LEU A 169 -3.18 17.90 0.62
N TRP A 170 -2.86 17.91 -0.67
CA TRP A 170 -1.96 16.94 -1.29
C TRP A 170 -0.79 17.60 -2.04
N GLU A 171 0.26 16.82 -2.31
CA GLU A 171 1.48 17.24 -2.97
C GLU A 171 1.41 16.93 -4.47
N LYS A 172 1.43 17.99 -5.28
CA LYS A 172 1.50 17.84 -6.73
C LYS A 172 2.92 17.61 -7.23
N GLU A 173 3.88 18.29 -6.62
CA GLU A 173 5.29 18.21 -6.97
C GLU A 173 6.11 18.06 -5.69
N SER A 174 6.93 17.00 -5.61
CA SER A 174 7.82 16.78 -4.48
C SER A 174 9.00 17.75 -4.51
N VAL A 175 9.36 18.24 -3.33
CA VAL A 175 10.59 19.01 -3.12
C VAL A 175 11.71 18.18 -2.48
N LYS A 176 11.46 16.89 -2.27
CA LYS A 176 12.46 15.96 -1.74
C LYS A 176 13.41 15.55 -2.86
N ASP A 177 14.68 15.87 -2.67
CA ASP A 177 15.78 15.57 -3.59
C ASP A 177 17.07 15.22 -2.81
N GLU A 178 18.18 15.07 -3.51
CA GLU A 178 19.49 14.75 -2.91
C GLU A 178 20.02 15.87 -2.00
N GLU A 179 19.65 17.14 -2.25
CA GLU A 179 20.05 18.30 -1.42
C GLU A 179 19.10 18.46 -0.21
N HIS A 180 17.86 17.98 -0.33
CA HIS A 180 16.82 18.08 0.70
C HIS A 180 16.24 16.70 1.04
N PRO A 181 17.05 15.73 1.51
CA PRO A 181 16.63 14.33 1.69
C PRO A 181 15.58 14.13 2.78
N LEU A 182 15.47 15.07 3.72
CA LEU A 182 14.50 15.02 4.82
C LEU A 182 13.29 15.92 4.60
N ALA A 183 13.18 16.57 3.43
CA ALA A 183 12.07 17.47 3.16
C ALA A 183 10.71 16.82 3.44
N PRO A 184 9.80 17.53 4.14
CA PRO A 184 8.42 17.07 4.33
C PRO A 184 7.65 17.14 3.02
N TYR A 185 6.46 16.56 2.98
CA TYR A 185 5.56 16.71 1.83
C TYR A 185 5.26 18.18 1.56
N HIS A 186 5.41 18.60 0.33
CA HIS A 186 5.09 19.96 -0.15
C HIS A 186 3.61 20.03 -0.56
N VAL A 187 2.71 19.88 0.41
CA VAL A 187 1.26 19.85 0.17
C VAL A 187 0.75 21.25 -0.17
N THR A 188 0.27 21.45 -1.39
CA THR A 188 -0.18 22.75 -1.93
C THR A 188 -1.60 22.71 -2.49
N GLU A 189 -2.07 21.55 -2.92
CA GLU A 189 -3.35 21.41 -3.59
C GLU A 189 -4.43 20.93 -2.62
N PRO A 190 -5.65 21.51 -2.66
CA PRO A 190 -6.75 21.01 -1.84
C PRO A 190 -7.20 19.62 -2.29
N VAL A 191 -7.51 18.74 -1.33
CA VAL A 191 -8.14 17.46 -1.61
C VAL A 191 -9.60 17.70 -1.98
N GLU A 192 -10.04 17.17 -3.12
CA GLU A 192 -11.41 17.19 -3.59
C GLU A 192 -11.87 15.78 -3.95
N LEU A 193 -12.60 15.13 -3.06
CA LEU A 193 -13.11 13.78 -3.30
C LEU A 193 -14.18 13.77 -4.38
N LYS A 194 -14.17 12.76 -5.23
CA LYS A 194 -15.19 12.51 -6.24
C LYS A 194 -15.90 11.19 -5.93
N VAL A 195 -17.22 11.24 -5.81
CA VAL A 195 -18.07 10.08 -5.56
C VAL A 195 -18.90 9.78 -6.81
N PHE A 196 -18.92 8.52 -7.22
CA PHE A 196 -19.71 8.04 -8.36
C PHE A 196 -20.60 6.86 -7.92
N PRO A 197 -21.87 6.79 -8.43
CA PRO A 197 -22.49 7.80 -9.27
C PRO A 197 -22.63 9.16 -8.57
N GLN A 198 -22.62 10.25 -9.34
CA GLN A 198 -22.74 11.60 -8.79
C GLN A 198 -24.11 11.80 -8.10
N GLY A 199 -24.12 12.58 -7.01
CA GLY A 199 -25.33 12.97 -6.31
C GLY A 199 -25.42 12.49 -4.85
N ASP A 200 -24.59 11.53 -4.45
CA ASP A 200 -24.53 11.08 -3.07
C ASP A 200 -23.40 11.79 -2.32
N GLU A 201 -23.77 12.79 -1.48
CA GLU A 201 -22.80 13.48 -0.61
C GLU A 201 -22.46 12.68 0.66
N ASN A 202 -23.21 11.60 0.94
CA ASN A 202 -23.03 10.74 2.10
C ASN A 202 -23.09 9.28 1.66
N VAL A 203 -21.93 8.62 1.63
CA VAL A 203 -21.80 7.23 1.23
C VAL A 203 -21.17 6.42 2.35
N THR A 204 -21.74 5.26 2.64
CA THR A 204 -21.17 4.29 3.57
C THR A 204 -21.06 2.94 2.87
N MET A 205 -19.89 2.32 2.95
CA MET A 205 -19.60 0.99 2.42
C MET A 205 -18.92 0.16 3.49
N GLU A 206 -19.19 -1.13 3.50
CA GLU A 206 -18.51 -2.07 4.41
C GLU A 206 -18.09 -3.31 3.63
N GLY A 207 -16.88 -3.79 3.87
CA GLY A 207 -16.34 -4.98 3.22
C GLY A 207 -14.88 -5.22 3.59
N ARG A 208 -14.35 -6.35 3.14
CA ARG A 208 -12.95 -6.71 3.32
C ARG A 208 -12.08 -5.99 2.30
N LEU A 209 -11.05 -5.32 2.79
CA LEU A 209 -10.11 -4.54 1.96
C LEU A 209 -9.18 -5.47 1.18
N ILE A 210 -9.08 -5.23 -0.11
CA ILE A 210 -8.14 -5.88 -1.01
C ILE A 210 -7.72 -4.90 -2.10
N GLY A 211 -6.46 -4.94 -2.53
CA GLY A 211 -5.98 -4.05 -3.59
C GLY A 211 -4.51 -3.69 -3.45
N GLY A 212 -4.13 -2.55 -4.01
CA GLY A 212 -2.77 -2.03 -4.06
C GLY A 212 -2.50 -1.24 -5.35
N CYS A 213 -1.22 -1.19 -5.74
CA CYS A 213 -0.77 -0.57 -6.98
C CYS A 213 -1.19 -1.42 -8.20
N MET A 214 -1.93 -0.82 -9.12
CA MET A 214 -2.39 -1.50 -10.34
C MET A 214 -1.24 -1.94 -11.23
N ASP A 215 -0.14 -1.20 -11.23
CA ASP A 215 1.09 -1.54 -11.98
C ASP A 215 1.62 -2.94 -11.59
N CYS A 216 1.49 -3.31 -10.32
CA CYS A 216 1.86 -4.63 -9.81
C CYS A 216 0.74 -5.66 -9.97
N LEU A 217 -0.52 -5.28 -9.69
CA LEU A 217 -1.66 -6.20 -9.72
C LEU A 217 -1.85 -6.83 -11.10
N VAL A 218 -1.69 -6.04 -12.18
CA VAL A 218 -1.81 -6.57 -13.54
C VAL A 218 -0.74 -7.59 -13.90
N ASN A 219 0.44 -7.53 -13.25
CA ASN A 219 1.53 -8.48 -13.44
C ASN A 219 1.28 -9.79 -12.67
N LEU A 220 0.53 -9.75 -11.56
CA LEU A 220 0.16 -10.93 -10.77
C LEU A 220 -1.02 -11.69 -11.38
N LEU A 221 -1.92 -10.98 -12.06
CA LEU A 221 -3.15 -11.51 -12.62
C LEU A 221 -2.88 -12.63 -13.64
N GLY A 222 -3.49 -13.78 -13.42
CA GLY A 222 -3.36 -14.95 -14.29
C GLY A 222 -2.03 -15.71 -14.14
N THR A 223 -1.16 -15.30 -13.23
CA THR A 223 0.02 -16.08 -12.85
C THR A 223 -0.34 -17.17 -11.85
N ARG A 224 0.60 -18.06 -11.52
CA ARG A 224 0.42 -19.08 -10.47
C ARG A 224 0.21 -18.47 -9.07
N PHE A 225 0.38 -17.17 -8.91
CA PHE A 225 0.19 -16.45 -7.66
C PHE A 225 -1.17 -15.75 -7.57
N ASP A 226 -1.98 -15.82 -8.62
CA ASP A 226 -3.34 -15.28 -8.64
C ASP A 226 -4.29 -16.21 -7.86
N HIS A 227 -4.48 -15.91 -6.59
CA HIS A 227 -5.39 -16.61 -5.68
C HIS A 227 -6.62 -15.76 -5.30
N VAL A 228 -6.95 -14.78 -6.12
CA VAL A 228 -8.07 -13.86 -5.83
C VAL A 228 -9.40 -14.59 -5.77
N LYS A 229 -9.65 -15.55 -6.66
CA LYS A 229 -10.92 -16.30 -6.66
C LYS A 229 -11.11 -17.14 -5.40
N GLU A 230 -10.06 -17.81 -4.94
CA GLU A 230 -10.06 -18.59 -3.71
C GLU A 230 -10.26 -17.70 -2.47
N PHE A 231 -9.61 -16.53 -2.47
CA PHE A 231 -9.78 -15.54 -1.42
C PHE A 231 -11.21 -14.99 -1.39
N GLN A 232 -11.75 -14.65 -2.54
CA GLN A 232 -13.11 -14.14 -2.67
C GLN A 232 -14.15 -15.20 -2.24
N GLU A 233 -13.98 -16.45 -2.62
CA GLU A 233 -14.89 -17.52 -2.19
C GLU A 233 -14.84 -17.73 -0.66
N ARG A 234 -13.66 -17.60 -0.05
CA ARG A 234 -13.48 -17.71 1.41
C ARG A 234 -14.22 -16.61 2.16
N TYR A 235 -14.22 -15.40 1.65
CA TYR A 235 -14.72 -14.20 2.31
C TYR A 235 -15.93 -13.55 1.61
N LYS A 236 -16.65 -14.29 0.78
CA LYS A 236 -17.76 -13.77 -0.02
C LYS A 236 -18.88 -13.11 0.80
N GLU A 237 -19.11 -13.60 2.02
CA GLU A 237 -20.16 -13.05 2.91
C GLU A 237 -19.79 -11.66 3.44
N ASP A 238 -18.50 -11.36 3.57
CA ASP A 238 -18.01 -10.03 3.95
C ASP A 238 -18.22 -9.03 2.81
N GLY A 239 -18.08 -9.47 1.55
CA GLY A 239 -17.95 -8.62 0.40
C GLY A 239 -16.62 -7.87 0.41
N PHE A 240 -16.31 -7.12 -0.67
CA PHE A 240 -14.99 -6.53 -0.86
C PHE A 240 -15.04 -5.04 -1.13
N LEU A 241 -14.13 -4.29 -0.48
CA LEU A 241 -13.76 -2.94 -0.84
C LEU A 241 -12.41 -3.00 -1.56
N TRP A 242 -12.41 -2.73 -2.86
CA TRP A 242 -11.19 -2.66 -3.65
C TRP A 242 -10.54 -1.29 -3.54
N PHE A 243 -9.31 -1.23 -3.01
CA PHE A 243 -8.51 -0.02 -3.09
C PHE A 243 -7.45 -0.15 -4.19
N LEU A 244 -7.38 0.82 -5.08
CA LEU A 244 -6.54 0.80 -6.27
C LEU A 244 -5.86 2.15 -6.45
N GLU A 245 -4.60 2.14 -6.82
CA GLU A 245 -3.85 3.34 -7.20
C GLU A 245 -2.93 3.02 -8.38
N ALA A 246 -2.33 4.03 -9.01
CA ALA A 246 -1.44 3.87 -10.17
C ALA A 246 -0.27 4.84 -10.10
N CYS A 247 0.94 4.32 -10.38
CA CYS A 247 2.19 5.06 -10.48
C CYS A 247 2.50 5.39 -11.95
N ASP A 248 2.93 4.40 -12.74
CA ASP A 248 3.43 4.58 -14.10
C ASP A 248 2.35 4.42 -15.17
N LEU A 249 1.17 3.91 -14.79
CA LEU A 249 0.07 3.73 -15.71
C LEU A 249 -0.50 5.09 -16.16
N ASN A 250 -0.41 5.40 -17.45
CA ASN A 250 -1.17 6.50 -18.02
C ASN A 250 -2.67 6.19 -18.07
N VAL A 251 -3.49 7.19 -18.41
CA VAL A 251 -4.96 7.09 -18.45
C VAL A 251 -5.46 5.85 -19.20
N MET A 252 -4.89 5.55 -20.36
CA MET A 252 -5.32 4.38 -21.18
C MET A 252 -4.84 3.06 -20.57
N SER A 253 -3.71 3.06 -19.87
CA SER A 253 -3.20 1.88 -19.19
C SER A 253 -4.01 1.57 -17.94
N ILE A 254 -4.43 2.59 -17.17
CA ILE A 254 -5.40 2.45 -16.07
C ILE A 254 -6.68 1.79 -16.58
N ARG A 255 -7.25 2.29 -17.68
CA ARG A 255 -8.47 1.71 -18.27
C ARG A 255 -8.28 0.24 -18.65
N ARG A 256 -7.14 -0.10 -19.28
CA ARG A 256 -6.83 -1.51 -19.62
C ARG A 256 -6.61 -2.39 -18.40
N ALA A 257 -5.97 -1.87 -17.34
CA ALA A 257 -5.78 -2.58 -16.08
C ALA A 257 -7.13 -2.90 -15.41
N ILE A 258 -8.01 -1.93 -15.29
CA ILE A 258 -9.37 -2.13 -14.75
C ILE A 258 -10.14 -3.15 -15.61
N TRP A 259 -10.08 -3.03 -16.93
CA TRP A 259 -10.72 -3.99 -17.85
C TRP A 259 -10.19 -5.41 -17.61
N GLN A 260 -8.88 -5.57 -17.49
CA GLN A 260 -8.25 -6.88 -17.31
C GLN A 260 -8.65 -7.52 -15.97
N MET A 261 -8.63 -6.77 -14.87
CA MET A 261 -9.07 -7.25 -13.55
C MET A 261 -10.56 -7.62 -13.56
N LYS A 262 -11.40 -6.81 -14.22
CA LYS A 262 -12.81 -7.07 -14.41
C LYS A 262 -13.04 -8.39 -15.15
N GLU A 263 -12.44 -8.57 -16.33
CA GLU A 263 -12.61 -9.78 -17.17
C GLU A 263 -12.03 -11.03 -16.50
N ALA A 264 -11.04 -10.87 -15.63
CA ALA A 264 -10.53 -11.96 -14.79
C ALA A 264 -11.49 -12.36 -13.64
N GLY A 265 -12.53 -11.55 -13.38
CA GLY A 265 -13.51 -11.79 -12.33
C GLY A 265 -13.05 -11.34 -10.93
N TRP A 266 -12.03 -10.48 -10.85
CA TRP A 266 -11.48 -10.02 -9.59
C TRP A 266 -12.46 -9.16 -8.79
N PHE A 267 -13.44 -8.54 -9.42
CA PHE A 267 -14.42 -7.69 -8.75
C PHE A 267 -15.69 -8.43 -8.31
N SER A 268 -15.64 -9.77 -8.19
CA SER A 268 -16.75 -10.55 -7.64
C SER A 268 -17.04 -10.15 -6.19
N HIS A 269 -18.31 -10.05 -5.82
CA HIS A 269 -18.77 -9.65 -4.48
C HIS A 269 -18.29 -8.26 -4.03
N VAL A 270 -17.91 -7.38 -4.97
CA VAL A 270 -17.50 -6.00 -4.65
C VAL A 270 -18.66 -5.22 -4.01
N LYS A 271 -18.32 -4.39 -3.01
CA LYS A 271 -19.23 -3.48 -2.30
C LYS A 271 -18.89 -2.02 -2.55
N GLY A 272 -17.69 -1.73 -3.07
CA GLY A 272 -17.24 -0.41 -3.41
C GLY A 272 -15.78 -0.36 -3.82
N PHE A 273 -15.40 0.77 -4.42
CA PHE A 273 -14.05 1.04 -4.86
C PHE A 273 -13.50 2.29 -4.20
N LEU A 274 -12.28 2.20 -3.73
CA LEU A 274 -11.47 3.27 -3.13
C LEU A 274 -10.29 3.54 -4.07
N ILE A 275 -10.35 4.60 -4.85
CA ILE A 275 -9.37 4.88 -5.89
C ILE A 275 -8.47 6.03 -5.45
N GLY A 276 -7.18 5.74 -5.35
CA GLY A 276 -6.16 6.73 -5.07
C GLY A 276 -5.95 7.69 -6.24
N ARG A 277 -5.43 8.86 -5.93
CA ARG A 277 -5.06 9.87 -6.94
C ARG A 277 -3.89 9.32 -7.76
N PRO A 278 -4.04 9.13 -9.09
CA PRO A 278 -2.96 8.58 -9.92
C PRO A 278 -1.89 9.63 -10.23
N VAL A 279 -0.66 9.21 -10.50
CA VAL A 279 0.42 10.14 -10.91
C VAL A 279 0.08 10.89 -12.20
N CYS A 280 -0.67 10.28 -13.11
CA CYS A 280 -1.21 10.94 -14.32
C CYS A 280 -2.44 11.83 -14.05
N PHE A 281 -2.65 12.30 -12.81
CA PHE A 281 -3.76 13.18 -12.44
C PHE A 281 -3.81 14.43 -13.33
N GLY A 282 -4.99 14.70 -13.89
CA GLY A 282 -5.21 15.83 -14.79
C GLY A 282 -4.81 15.56 -16.25
N GLU A 283 -4.27 14.39 -16.57
CA GLU A 283 -4.02 14.00 -17.96
C GLU A 283 -5.28 13.50 -18.65
N GLU A 284 -5.33 13.69 -19.96
CA GLU A 284 -6.38 13.22 -20.86
C GLU A 284 -5.79 12.50 -22.06
N ALA A 285 -6.41 11.40 -22.47
CA ALA A 285 -6.04 10.67 -23.67
C ALA A 285 -7.28 10.26 -24.46
N PHE A 286 -7.37 10.64 -25.75
CA PHE A 286 -8.49 10.32 -26.64
C PHE A 286 -9.87 10.77 -26.09
N GLY A 287 -9.93 11.90 -25.39
CA GLY A 287 -11.16 12.43 -24.79
C GLY A 287 -11.60 11.67 -23.54
N ILE A 288 -10.70 10.96 -22.89
CA ILE A 288 -10.91 10.23 -21.64
C ILE A 288 -9.90 10.71 -20.60
N ASP A 289 -10.39 11.17 -19.47
CA ASP A 289 -9.60 11.45 -18.26
C ASP A 289 -9.48 10.21 -17.36
N HIS A 290 -8.75 10.33 -16.27
CA HIS A 290 -8.58 9.23 -15.31
C HIS A 290 -9.90 8.86 -14.60
N TYR A 291 -10.87 9.77 -14.47
CA TYR A 291 -12.20 9.45 -13.91
C TYR A 291 -12.94 8.49 -14.83
N ARG A 292 -13.06 8.84 -16.10
CA ARG A 292 -13.75 8.00 -17.09
C ARG A 292 -13.00 6.70 -17.38
N ALA A 293 -11.67 6.71 -17.25
CA ALA A 293 -10.87 5.50 -17.40
C ALA A 293 -11.29 4.41 -16.40
N VAL A 294 -11.74 4.81 -15.20
CA VAL A 294 -12.18 3.94 -14.12
C VAL A 294 -13.70 3.76 -14.15
N THR A 295 -14.44 4.84 -14.05
CA THR A 295 -15.90 4.80 -13.79
C THR A 295 -16.71 4.22 -14.92
N ASP A 296 -16.35 4.45 -16.20
CA ASP A 296 -17.06 3.85 -17.35
C ASP A 296 -17.08 2.31 -17.29
N LEU A 297 -16.02 1.69 -16.72
CA LEU A 297 -15.90 0.23 -16.63
C LEU A 297 -16.50 -0.33 -15.32
N LEU A 298 -16.50 0.44 -14.23
CA LEU A 298 -16.98 0.00 -12.94
C LEU A 298 -18.47 0.26 -12.71
N ALA A 299 -19.10 1.10 -13.54
CA ALA A 299 -20.52 1.44 -13.43
C ALA A 299 -21.47 0.23 -13.45
N GLU A 300 -21.10 -0.87 -14.12
CA GLU A 300 -21.93 -2.08 -14.20
C GLU A 300 -22.12 -2.78 -12.84
N TYR A 301 -21.19 -2.59 -11.88
CA TYR A 301 -21.31 -3.16 -10.54
C TYR A 301 -22.34 -2.46 -9.66
N GLN A 302 -22.77 -1.26 -10.02
CA GLN A 302 -23.77 -0.45 -9.31
C GLN A 302 -23.42 -0.25 -7.82
N VAL A 303 -22.12 -0.12 -7.51
CA VAL A 303 -21.58 0.17 -6.19
C VAL A 303 -20.86 1.52 -6.20
N PRO A 304 -20.71 2.19 -5.05
CA PRO A 304 -19.99 3.44 -5.01
C PRO A 304 -18.52 3.31 -5.42
N VAL A 305 -18.02 4.30 -6.15
CA VAL A 305 -16.61 4.51 -6.49
C VAL A 305 -16.18 5.85 -5.93
N ILE A 306 -15.25 5.84 -4.98
CA ILE A 306 -14.69 7.06 -4.37
C ILE A 306 -13.32 7.26 -4.99
N MET A 307 -13.08 8.44 -5.59
CA MET A 307 -11.83 8.76 -6.27
C MET A 307 -11.12 9.94 -5.60
N ASP A 308 -9.85 10.09 -5.94
CA ASP A 308 -8.93 11.12 -5.43
C ASP A 308 -8.61 10.98 -3.94
N LEU A 309 -8.69 9.74 -3.44
CA LEU A 309 -8.26 9.41 -2.08
C LEU A 309 -6.73 9.53 -1.93
N ASP A 310 -6.30 9.81 -0.72
CA ASP A 310 -4.88 9.85 -0.33
C ASP A 310 -4.32 8.43 -0.18
N ILE A 311 -4.35 7.65 -1.27
CA ILE A 311 -3.82 6.29 -1.37
C ILE A 311 -2.83 6.27 -2.53
N GLY A 312 -1.60 5.84 -2.29
CA GLY A 312 -0.59 5.64 -3.33
C GLY A 312 0.46 6.75 -3.42
N HIS A 313 0.86 7.11 -4.67
CA HIS A 313 2.09 7.86 -4.93
C HIS A 313 1.96 9.39 -4.87
N MET A 314 0.74 9.93 -4.95
CA MET A 314 0.51 11.36 -4.77
C MET A 314 0.30 11.66 -3.28
N ALA A 315 1.37 12.12 -2.63
CA ALA A 315 1.40 12.34 -1.18
C ALA A 315 0.38 13.40 -0.70
N PRO A 316 -0.13 13.29 0.53
CA PRO A 316 0.23 12.32 1.56
C PRO A 316 -0.42 10.95 1.32
N MET A 317 0.08 9.93 2.02
CA MET A 317 -0.44 8.58 1.90
C MET A 317 -1.14 8.14 3.19
N MET A 318 -2.42 7.85 3.10
CA MET A 318 -3.20 7.20 4.14
C MET A 318 -2.86 5.69 4.15
N PRO A 319 -2.49 5.08 5.30
CA PRO A 319 -2.21 3.64 5.36
C PRO A 319 -3.51 2.83 5.23
N VAL A 320 -3.46 1.76 4.40
CA VAL A 320 -4.61 0.86 4.18
C VAL A 320 -4.24 -0.56 4.58
N VAL A 321 -5.10 -1.21 5.38
CA VAL A 321 -4.85 -2.59 5.86
C VAL A 321 -5.48 -3.60 4.92
N THR A 322 -4.65 -4.21 4.06
CA THR A 322 -5.07 -5.29 3.18
C THR A 322 -5.52 -6.49 3.98
N GLY A 323 -6.70 -7.00 3.67
CA GLY A 323 -7.30 -8.16 4.36
C GLY A 323 -8.18 -7.80 5.55
N ALA A 324 -8.15 -6.59 6.09
CA ALA A 324 -9.03 -6.18 7.19
C ALA A 324 -10.47 -5.93 6.71
N MET A 325 -11.44 -6.21 7.59
CA MET A 325 -12.77 -5.63 7.44
C MET A 325 -12.70 -4.14 7.70
N ALA A 326 -13.40 -3.37 6.89
CA ALA A 326 -13.44 -1.92 7.07
C ALA A 326 -14.80 -1.34 6.71
N LYS A 327 -15.12 -0.23 7.38
CA LYS A 327 -16.24 0.62 7.07
C LYS A 327 -15.72 1.95 6.54
N ALA A 328 -15.96 2.18 5.25
CA ALA A 328 -15.64 3.43 4.58
C ALA A 328 -16.84 4.37 4.64
N HIS A 329 -16.59 5.61 5.03
CA HIS A 329 -17.61 6.64 5.10
C HIS A 329 -17.12 7.92 4.42
N VAL A 330 -17.95 8.47 3.53
CA VAL A 330 -17.74 9.79 2.92
C VAL A 330 -18.85 10.71 3.34
N GLN A 331 -18.50 11.90 3.78
CA GLN A 331 -19.44 13.00 4.02
C GLN A 331 -18.86 14.30 3.45
N GLY A 332 -19.44 14.76 2.34
CA GLY A 332 -18.87 15.87 1.58
C GLY A 332 -17.44 15.56 1.14
N ASN A 333 -16.48 16.36 1.59
CA ASN A 333 -15.05 16.17 1.27
C ASN A 333 -14.25 15.45 2.37
N THR A 334 -14.92 14.81 3.31
CA THR A 334 -14.29 14.03 4.38
C THR A 334 -14.47 12.54 4.12
N PHE A 335 -13.37 11.79 4.10
CA PHE A 335 -13.34 10.34 4.03
C PHE A 335 -12.78 9.78 5.34
N VAL A 336 -13.41 8.72 5.82
CA VAL A 336 -12.97 7.97 7.01
C VAL A 336 -13.02 6.48 6.69
N LEU A 337 -12.02 5.75 7.16
CA LEU A 337 -11.93 4.30 7.06
C LEU A 337 -11.72 3.72 8.46
N ASP A 338 -12.73 3.06 8.99
CA ASP A 338 -12.71 2.37 10.28
C ASP A 338 -12.36 0.89 10.07
N TYR A 339 -11.35 0.38 10.77
CA TYR A 339 -10.95 -1.03 10.70
C TYR A 339 -11.60 -1.87 11.78
N GLU A 340 -11.97 -3.09 11.41
CA GLU A 340 -12.39 -4.15 12.30
C GLU A 340 -11.46 -5.36 12.14
N TRP A 341 -10.89 -5.80 13.25
CA TRP A 341 -9.92 -6.90 13.28
C TRP A 341 -10.62 -8.28 13.34
N ARG A 342 -11.31 -8.69 12.25
CA ARG A 342 -12.05 -9.95 12.11
C ARG A 342 -11.95 -10.59 10.73
#